data_73cd0b7f7254b2245edc20ca3f55aa7f
#
_entry.id   73cd0b7f7254b2245edc20ca3f55aa7f
#
_cell.length_a   1.000
_cell.length_b   1.000
_cell.length_c   1.000
_cell.angle_alpha   90.00
_cell.angle_beta   90.00
_cell.angle_gamma   90.00
#
_symmetry.space_group_name_H-M   'P 1'
#
loop_
_entity.id
_entity.type
_entity.pdbx_description
1 polymer ?
#
loop_
_entity_poly.entity_id
_entity_poly.type
_entity_poly.pdbx_seq_one_letter_code
_entity_poly.pdbx_strand_id
1 'polypeptide(L)'
;NIPLVDQGPKGYCVPATFERCMRYMKVPADMYLLAMAGSTGLGGGTHTPTLVESVQKEVWSAGRTFKPLNGHPSLKELMRFIDSGIPVLWGLHSTDQFNQIANERTRSRMGMNMDAWKEVIKKAAKEIKDYPKPHVSEGRHICIIHGYNKETGEIAFTDSWGDRYKERWVAAEEATHFSQNNCWVIDY
;
A
#
# COMPACT_ATOMS: atom_id res chain seq x y z
N ASN A 1 -3.90 13.46 -6.42
CA ASN A 1 -3.97 12.05 -6.86
C ASN A 1 -2.56 11.49 -6.98
N ILE A 2 -2.35 10.27 -6.48
CA ILE A 2 -1.07 9.57 -6.64
C ILE A 2 -0.86 9.23 -8.12
N PRO A 3 0.31 9.55 -8.71
CA PRO A 3 0.59 9.24 -10.12
C PRO A 3 0.41 7.75 -10.43
N LEU A 4 -0.09 7.44 -11.60
CA LEU A 4 -0.21 6.06 -12.06
C LEU A 4 1.10 5.63 -12.74
N VAL A 5 1.66 4.51 -12.30
CA VAL A 5 2.79 3.82 -12.93
C VAL A 5 2.43 2.35 -12.98
N ASP A 6 2.37 1.78 -14.16
CA ASP A 6 2.15 0.34 -14.34
C ASP A 6 3.49 -0.38 -14.21
N GLN A 7 3.58 -1.32 -13.28
CA GLN A 7 4.80 -2.10 -13.05
C GLN A 7 5.14 -3.07 -14.20
N GLY A 8 4.16 -3.35 -15.08
CA GLY A 8 4.30 -4.36 -16.12
C GLY A 8 4.48 -5.78 -15.58
N PRO A 9 4.80 -6.73 -16.46
CA PRO A 9 4.88 -8.16 -16.10
C PRO A 9 6.17 -8.57 -15.38
N LYS A 10 7.12 -7.67 -15.21
CA LYS A 10 8.48 -8.00 -14.73
C LYS A 10 8.67 -8.01 -13.20
N GLY A 11 7.59 -7.92 -12.40
CA GLY A 11 7.69 -7.92 -10.95
C GLY A 11 8.28 -6.64 -10.34
N TYR A 12 8.12 -5.52 -11.00
CA TYR A 12 8.59 -4.20 -10.55
C TYR A 12 7.66 -3.52 -9.54
N CYS A 13 6.94 -4.30 -8.74
CA CYS A 13 5.99 -3.74 -7.76
C CYS A 13 6.68 -2.75 -6.80
N VAL A 14 7.85 -3.06 -6.30
CA VAL A 14 8.58 -2.19 -5.38
C VAL A 14 9.06 -0.91 -6.09
N PRO A 15 9.85 -0.97 -7.18
CA PRO A 15 10.28 0.22 -7.90
C PRO A 15 9.13 1.12 -8.38
N ALA A 16 8.08 0.54 -8.95
CA ALA A 16 6.92 1.29 -9.44
C ALA A 16 6.17 2.00 -8.29
N THR A 17 5.96 1.32 -7.17
CA THR A 17 5.28 1.89 -6.01
C THR A 17 6.11 3.01 -5.38
N PHE A 18 7.42 2.85 -5.26
CA PHE A 18 8.31 3.90 -4.78
C PHE A 18 8.32 5.11 -5.71
N GLU A 19 8.40 4.92 -7.04
CA GLU A 19 8.29 6.03 -8.00
C GLU A 19 7.01 6.82 -7.79
N ARG A 20 5.86 6.14 -7.67
CA ARG A 20 4.57 6.79 -7.48
C ARG A 20 4.52 7.64 -6.22
N CYS A 21 5.00 7.09 -5.10
CA CYS A 21 5.04 7.80 -3.83
C CYS A 21 6.02 8.99 -3.87
N MET A 22 7.22 8.78 -4.38
CA MET A 22 8.24 9.82 -4.51
C MET A 22 7.73 10.99 -5.38
N ARG A 23 7.20 10.69 -6.56
CA ARG A 23 6.64 11.73 -7.46
C ARG A 23 5.48 12.48 -6.84
N TYR A 24 4.61 11.81 -6.09
CA TYR A 24 3.55 12.46 -5.34
C TYR A 24 4.12 13.44 -4.30
N MET A 25 5.18 13.05 -3.61
CA MET A 25 5.88 13.88 -2.62
C MET A 25 6.86 14.89 -3.25
N LYS A 26 6.82 15.07 -4.59
CA LYS A 26 7.68 16.00 -5.34
C LYS A 26 9.17 15.64 -5.33
N VAL A 27 9.47 14.37 -5.13
CA VAL A 27 10.82 13.81 -5.29
C VAL A 27 10.91 13.17 -6.67
N PRO A 28 11.86 13.59 -7.53
CA PRO A 28 12.05 12.96 -8.84
C PRO A 28 12.37 11.48 -8.71
N ALA A 29 11.72 10.64 -9.50
CA ALA A 29 11.96 9.20 -9.49
C ALA A 29 11.59 8.58 -10.84
N ASP A 30 12.24 7.47 -11.15
CA ASP A 30 11.98 6.62 -12.32
C ASP A 30 12.07 5.14 -11.92
N MET A 31 11.06 4.38 -12.27
CA MET A 31 10.94 2.95 -11.91
C MET A 31 12.14 2.12 -12.39
N TYR A 32 12.62 2.37 -13.58
CA TYR A 32 13.75 1.59 -14.14
C TYR A 32 15.06 1.89 -13.42
N LEU A 33 15.32 3.16 -13.06
CA LEU A 33 16.49 3.54 -12.27
C LEU A 33 16.39 2.96 -10.85
N LEU A 34 15.21 2.97 -10.25
CA LEU A 34 14.97 2.33 -8.96
C LEU A 34 15.13 0.81 -9.03
N ALA A 35 14.68 0.17 -10.12
CA ALA A 35 14.88 -1.26 -10.33
C ALA A 35 16.36 -1.63 -10.44
N MET A 36 17.14 -0.81 -11.13
CA MET A 36 18.60 -0.98 -11.20
C MET A 36 19.26 -0.81 -9.83
N ALA A 37 18.89 0.22 -9.09
CA ALA A 37 19.42 0.47 -7.73
C ALA A 37 19.08 -0.67 -6.75
N GLY A 38 17.89 -1.25 -6.86
CA GLY A 38 17.44 -2.38 -6.04
C GLY A 38 17.87 -3.75 -6.56
N SER A 39 18.69 -3.83 -7.62
CA SER A 39 19.10 -5.08 -8.24
C SER A 39 17.90 -5.99 -8.60
N THR A 40 16.80 -5.38 -9.06
CA THR A 40 15.59 -6.10 -9.42
C THR A 40 15.86 -6.98 -10.64
N GLY A 41 15.81 -8.30 -10.45
CA GLY A 41 16.08 -9.27 -11.51
C GLY A 41 14.90 -9.50 -12.47
N LEU A 42 15.16 -10.12 -13.60
CA LEU A 42 14.13 -10.63 -14.50
C LEU A 42 13.36 -11.75 -13.78
N GLY A 43 12.07 -11.56 -13.59
CA GLY A 43 11.20 -12.50 -12.86
C GLY A 43 10.80 -12.03 -11.46
N GLY A 44 11.21 -10.83 -11.06
CA GLY A 44 10.84 -10.21 -9.79
C GLY A 44 11.88 -10.37 -8.69
N GLY A 45 11.66 -9.68 -7.61
CA GLY A 45 12.53 -9.66 -6.44
C GLY A 45 13.47 -8.46 -6.44
N THR A 46 13.08 -7.45 -5.66
CA THR A 46 13.93 -6.28 -5.38
C THR A 46 14.63 -6.50 -4.05
N HIS A 47 15.93 -6.24 -4.01
CA HIS A 47 16.64 -6.19 -2.73
C HIS A 47 16.26 -4.88 -2.03
N THR A 48 15.20 -4.95 -1.22
CA THR A 48 14.59 -3.78 -0.58
C THR A 48 15.58 -2.94 0.25
N PRO A 49 16.51 -3.50 1.04
CA PRO A 49 17.49 -2.68 1.76
C PRO A 49 18.32 -1.76 0.86
N THR A 50 18.87 -2.29 -0.23
CA THR A 50 19.66 -1.49 -1.19
C THR A 50 18.82 -0.41 -1.87
N LEU A 51 17.58 -0.73 -2.22
CA LEU A 51 16.65 0.26 -2.77
C LEU A 51 16.34 1.36 -1.75
N VAL A 52 16.09 0.98 -0.50
CA VAL A 52 15.81 1.93 0.59
C VAL A 52 16.97 2.89 0.81
N GLU A 53 18.22 2.43 0.81
CA GLU A 53 19.41 3.28 0.92
C GLU A 53 19.47 4.32 -0.22
N SER A 54 19.22 3.87 -1.46
CA SER A 54 19.19 4.75 -2.63
C SER A 54 18.07 5.78 -2.53
N VAL A 55 16.88 5.34 -2.16
CA VAL A 55 15.69 6.21 -1.98
C VAL A 55 15.92 7.23 -0.88
N GLN A 56 16.48 6.84 0.26
CA GLN A 56 16.77 7.75 1.37
C GLN A 56 17.64 8.93 0.92
N LYS A 57 18.66 8.67 0.11
CA LYS A 57 19.55 9.72 -0.41
C LYS A 57 18.80 10.70 -1.32
N GLU A 58 18.00 10.19 -2.24
CA GLU A 58 17.20 11.03 -3.16
C GLU A 58 16.13 11.84 -2.41
N VAL A 59 15.44 11.21 -1.48
CA VAL A 59 14.42 11.85 -0.63
C VAL A 59 15.04 12.96 0.22
N TRP A 60 16.18 12.69 0.83
CA TRP A 60 16.90 13.71 1.63
C TRP A 60 17.39 14.87 0.78
N SER A 61 17.93 14.60 -0.41
CA SER A 61 18.37 15.62 -1.36
C SER A 61 17.23 16.54 -1.82
N ALA A 62 16.00 16.03 -1.81
CA ALA A 62 14.79 16.81 -2.09
C ALA A 62 14.22 17.53 -0.85
N GLY A 63 14.94 17.54 0.27
CA GLY A 63 14.50 18.18 1.51
C GLY A 63 13.39 17.43 2.25
N ARG A 64 13.30 16.10 2.03
CA ARG A 64 12.31 15.21 2.65
C ARG A 64 12.99 14.18 3.54
N THR A 65 12.22 13.49 4.35
CA THR A 65 12.69 12.39 5.20
C THR A 65 11.98 11.10 4.88
N PHE A 66 12.74 10.03 4.66
CA PHE A 66 12.20 8.67 4.49
C PHE A 66 12.22 7.95 5.85
N LYS A 67 11.06 7.53 6.34
CA LYS A 67 10.91 6.94 7.67
C LYS A 67 10.23 5.57 7.60
N PRO A 68 10.84 4.52 8.19
CA PRO A 68 10.12 3.28 8.48
C PRO A 68 9.13 3.52 9.63
N LEU A 69 7.98 2.83 9.57
CA LEU A 69 7.00 2.80 10.66
C LEU A 69 7.16 1.50 11.47
N ASN A 70 6.80 1.54 12.74
CA ASN A 70 6.81 0.37 13.61
C ASN A 70 5.59 -0.51 13.36
N GLY A 71 5.74 -1.49 12.48
CA GLY A 71 4.66 -2.39 12.10
C GLY A 71 3.62 -1.74 11.19
N HIS A 72 2.41 -2.31 11.19
CA HIS A 72 1.28 -1.73 10.46
C HIS A 72 0.63 -0.63 11.32
N PRO A 73 0.53 0.60 10.82
CA PRO A 73 -0.06 1.70 11.59
C PRO A 73 -1.55 1.47 11.82
N SER A 74 -2.03 1.85 12.99
CA SER A 74 -3.47 1.87 13.31
C SER A 74 -4.24 2.81 12.37
N LEU A 75 -5.55 2.61 12.25
CA LEU A 75 -6.39 3.53 11.45
C LEU A 75 -6.21 4.99 11.89
N LYS A 76 -6.09 5.25 13.20
CA LYS A 76 -5.86 6.60 13.72
C LYS A 76 -4.54 7.22 13.27
N GLU A 77 -3.49 6.42 13.20
CA GLU A 77 -2.18 6.87 12.69
C GLU A 77 -2.22 7.09 11.18
N LEU A 78 -2.86 6.18 10.43
CA LEU A 78 -3.08 6.34 8.99
C LEU A 78 -3.83 7.64 8.68
N MET A 79 -4.91 7.92 9.42
CA MET A 79 -5.66 9.18 9.28
C MET A 79 -4.75 10.39 9.43
N ARG A 80 -3.87 10.42 10.44
CA ARG A 80 -2.95 11.55 10.66
C ARG A 80 -1.98 11.76 9.49
N PHE A 81 -1.42 10.69 8.94
CA PHE A 81 -0.54 10.80 7.76
C PHE A 81 -1.30 11.30 6.55
N ILE A 82 -2.46 10.70 6.25
CA ILE A 82 -3.25 11.03 5.07
C ILE A 82 -3.80 12.47 5.14
N ASP A 83 -4.27 12.91 6.31
CA ASP A 83 -4.74 14.28 6.52
C ASP A 83 -3.61 15.31 6.37
N SER A 84 -2.37 14.90 6.62
CA SER A 84 -1.18 15.72 6.38
C SER A 84 -0.65 15.63 4.93
N GLY A 85 -1.36 14.93 4.04
CA GLY A 85 -0.95 14.74 2.65
C GLY A 85 0.18 13.73 2.47
N ILE A 86 0.40 12.84 3.43
CA ILE A 86 1.47 11.85 3.44
C ILE A 86 0.86 10.45 3.20
N PRO A 87 1.01 9.87 2.00
CA PRO A 87 0.60 8.49 1.74
C PRO A 87 1.56 7.51 2.41
N VAL A 88 1.05 6.32 2.72
CA VAL A 88 1.83 5.28 3.41
C VAL A 88 2.18 4.15 2.43
N LEU A 89 3.47 3.91 2.23
CA LEU A 89 3.97 2.72 1.56
C LEU A 89 3.71 1.51 2.46
N TRP A 90 3.02 0.51 1.92
CA TRP A 90 2.52 -0.63 2.68
C TRP A 90 2.93 -1.96 2.06
N GLY A 91 3.80 -2.70 2.75
CA GLY A 91 4.12 -4.09 2.44
C GLY A 91 3.02 -5.03 2.93
N LEU A 92 2.48 -5.84 2.04
CA LEU A 92 1.38 -6.75 2.34
C LEU A 92 1.54 -8.12 1.68
N HIS A 93 0.74 -9.07 2.15
CA HIS A 93 0.54 -10.37 1.52
C HIS A 93 -0.65 -10.29 0.55
N SER A 94 -0.36 -9.99 -0.72
CA SER A 94 -1.35 -9.93 -1.80
C SER A 94 -1.69 -11.33 -2.31
N THR A 95 -2.29 -12.14 -1.44
CA THR A 95 -2.77 -13.48 -1.76
C THR A 95 -4.05 -13.41 -2.61
N ASP A 96 -4.45 -14.53 -3.20
CA ASP A 96 -5.74 -14.62 -3.91
C ASP A 96 -6.90 -14.26 -2.98
N GLN A 97 -6.83 -14.71 -1.71
CA GLN A 97 -7.83 -14.39 -0.69
C GLN A 97 -7.91 -12.89 -0.43
N PHE A 98 -6.77 -12.22 -0.21
CA PHE A 98 -6.75 -10.77 -0.04
C PHE A 98 -7.35 -10.04 -1.25
N ASN A 99 -6.94 -10.44 -2.46
CA ASN A 99 -7.42 -9.81 -3.68
C ASN A 99 -8.92 -10.02 -3.91
N GLN A 100 -9.46 -11.18 -3.58
CA GLN A 100 -10.91 -11.42 -3.60
C GLN A 100 -11.64 -10.50 -2.61
N ILE A 101 -11.17 -10.42 -1.37
CA ILE A 101 -11.71 -9.52 -0.35
C ILE A 101 -11.69 -8.07 -0.85
N ALA A 102 -10.54 -7.56 -1.28
CA ALA A 102 -10.39 -6.18 -1.73
C ALA A 102 -11.29 -5.84 -2.93
N ASN A 103 -11.35 -6.72 -3.91
CA ASN A 103 -12.19 -6.53 -5.09
C ASN A 103 -13.68 -6.56 -4.74
N GLU A 104 -14.09 -7.44 -3.84
CA GLU A 104 -15.49 -7.51 -3.38
C GLU A 104 -15.87 -6.28 -2.56
N ARG A 105 -15.06 -5.86 -1.59
CA ARG A 105 -15.30 -4.64 -0.80
C ARG A 105 -15.43 -3.42 -1.72
N THR A 106 -14.48 -3.25 -2.64
CA THR A 106 -14.47 -2.12 -3.57
C THR A 106 -15.72 -2.06 -4.44
N ARG A 107 -16.17 -3.21 -4.94
CA ARG A 107 -17.37 -3.28 -5.78
C ARG A 107 -18.66 -3.05 -4.98
N SER A 108 -18.79 -3.72 -3.83
CA SER A 108 -20.04 -3.74 -3.05
C SER A 108 -20.32 -2.43 -2.33
N ARG A 109 -19.28 -1.70 -1.88
CA ARG A 109 -19.45 -0.41 -1.20
C ARG A 109 -20.13 0.67 -2.06
N MET A 110 -20.04 0.57 -3.37
CA MET A 110 -20.60 1.57 -4.30
C MET A 110 -22.13 1.57 -4.38
N GLY A 111 -22.79 0.47 -4.01
CA GLY A 111 -24.25 0.32 -4.12
C GLY A 111 -25.01 0.29 -2.81
N MET A 112 -24.32 0.39 -1.65
CA MET A 112 -24.94 0.30 -0.34
C MET A 112 -25.11 1.66 0.32
N ASN A 113 -26.12 1.80 1.16
CA ASN A 113 -26.20 2.96 2.04
C ASN A 113 -25.13 2.86 3.15
N MET A 114 -24.77 3.99 3.73
CA MET A 114 -23.66 4.08 4.69
C MET A 114 -23.88 3.22 5.94
N ASP A 115 -25.09 3.20 6.49
CA ASP A 115 -25.37 2.46 7.73
C ASP A 115 -25.33 0.95 7.51
N ALA A 116 -25.89 0.46 6.40
CA ALA A 116 -25.82 -0.94 6.02
C ALA A 116 -24.36 -1.35 5.75
N TRP A 117 -23.59 -0.50 5.08
CA TRP A 117 -22.20 -0.76 4.79
C TRP A 117 -21.33 -0.82 6.06
N LYS A 118 -21.57 0.05 7.02
CA LYS A 118 -20.94 0.01 8.35
C LYS A 118 -21.07 -1.38 9.01
N GLU A 119 -22.23 -1.96 9.00
CA GLU A 119 -22.45 -3.30 9.59
C GLU A 119 -21.72 -4.40 8.82
N VAL A 120 -21.65 -4.30 7.49
CA VAL A 120 -20.84 -5.24 6.67
C VAL A 120 -19.37 -5.17 7.05
N ILE A 121 -18.79 -3.99 7.12
CA ILE A 121 -17.38 -3.81 7.49
C ILE A 121 -17.09 -4.22 8.93
N LYS A 122 -17.98 -3.90 9.86
CA LYS A 122 -17.85 -4.32 11.26
C LYS A 122 -17.89 -5.85 11.42
N LYS A 123 -18.69 -6.53 10.63
CA LYS A 123 -18.72 -8.00 10.55
C LYS A 123 -17.41 -8.54 9.99
N ALA A 124 -16.96 -8.00 8.86
CA ALA A 124 -15.71 -8.38 8.22
C ALA A 124 -14.49 -8.22 9.16
N ALA A 125 -14.43 -7.11 9.91
CA ALA A 125 -13.39 -6.84 10.91
C ALA A 125 -13.35 -7.87 12.06
N LYS A 126 -14.46 -8.50 12.36
CA LYS A 126 -14.52 -9.60 13.34
C LYS A 126 -14.09 -10.92 12.71
N GLU A 127 -14.64 -11.25 11.54
CA GLU A 127 -14.43 -12.53 10.87
C GLU A 127 -12.98 -12.73 10.43
N ILE A 128 -12.29 -11.66 10.06
CA ILE A 128 -10.89 -11.77 9.60
C ILE A 128 -9.95 -12.33 10.67
N LYS A 129 -10.29 -12.20 11.95
CA LYS A 129 -9.48 -12.71 13.07
C LYS A 129 -9.42 -14.23 13.11
N ASP A 130 -10.43 -14.87 12.55
CA ASP A 130 -10.54 -16.34 12.50
C ASP A 130 -9.83 -16.92 11.26
N TYR A 131 -9.37 -16.08 10.34
CA TYR A 131 -8.66 -16.52 9.15
C TYR A 131 -7.19 -16.83 9.45
N PRO A 132 -6.61 -17.85 8.82
CA PRO A 132 -5.19 -18.13 8.95
C PRO A 132 -4.37 -16.95 8.41
N LYS A 133 -3.31 -16.60 9.13
CA LYS A 133 -2.38 -15.59 8.61
C LYS A 133 -1.58 -16.17 7.44
N PRO A 134 -1.33 -15.36 6.40
CA PRO A 134 -0.47 -15.79 5.30
C PRO A 134 0.92 -16.20 5.78
N HIS A 135 1.54 -17.14 5.07
CA HIS A 135 2.94 -17.47 5.31
C HIS A 135 3.83 -16.28 4.97
N VAL A 136 4.94 -16.12 5.68
CA VAL A 136 5.85 -14.96 5.55
C VAL A 136 6.36 -14.71 4.12
N SER A 137 6.45 -15.74 3.29
CA SER A 137 6.88 -15.64 1.89
C SER A 137 5.73 -15.53 0.88
N GLU A 138 4.48 -15.67 1.34
CA GLU A 138 3.31 -15.76 0.45
C GLU A 138 2.87 -14.38 -0.02
N GLY A 139 2.64 -14.24 -1.32
CA GLY A 139 2.03 -13.06 -1.94
C GLY A 139 2.71 -11.72 -1.61
N ARG A 140 4.02 -11.71 -1.40
CA ARG A 140 4.76 -10.50 -1.03
C ARG A 140 4.58 -9.41 -2.09
N HIS A 141 4.04 -8.28 -1.66
CA HIS A 141 3.69 -7.15 -2.52
C HIS A 141 3.81 -5.84 -1.74
N ILE A 142 3.84 -4.73 -2.47
CA ILE A 142 3.82 -3.39 -1.91
C ILE A 142 2.83 -2.52 -2.67
N CYS A 143 2.05 -1.73 -1.94
CA CYS A 143 1.15 -0.72 -2.49
C CYS A 143 1.16 0.55 -1.64
N ILE A 144 0.27 1.49 -1.92
CA ILE A 144 0.20 2.77 -1.21
C ILE A 144 -1.19 2.94 -0.60
N ILE A 145 -1.26 3.13 0.73
CA ILE A 145 -2.47 3.59 1.40
C ILE A 145 -2.55 5.10 1.22
N HIS A 146 -3.67 5.59 0.70
CA HIS A 146 -3.85 7.01 0.38
C HIS A 146 -5.18 7.61 0.82
N GLY A 147 -6.04 6.81 1.42
CA GLY A 147 -7.35 7.25 1.87
C GLY A 147 -7.90 6.40 3.01
N TYR A 148 -8.98 6.88 3.61
CA TYR A 148 -9.69 6.19 4.67
C TYR A 148 -11.16 6.64 4.75
N ASN A 149 -11.98 5.83 5.40
CA ASN A 149 -13.30 6.21 5.87
C ASN A 149 -13.41 5.86 7.36
N LYS A 150 -13.37 6.89 8.22
CA LYS A 150 -13.41 6.68 9.68
C LYS A 150 -14.76 6.18 10.19
N GLU A 151 -15.84 6.46 9.46
CA GLU A 151 -17.18 6.04 9.87
C GLU A 151 -17.42 4.55 9.68
N THR A 152 -16.86 4.00 8.61
CA THR A 152 -16.94 2.57 8.30
C THR A 152 -15.76 1.77 8.82
N GLY A 153 -14.63 2.42 9.10
CA GLY A 153 -13.39 1.74 9.50
C GLY A 153 -12.62 1.14 8.32
N GLU A 154 -12.70 1.75 7.15
CA GLU A 154 -12.03 1.29 5.93
C GLU A 154 -10.79 2.11 5.60
N ILE A 155 -9.88 1.49 4.86
CA ILE A 155 -8.78 2.17 4.18
C ILE A 155 -8.90 2.04 2.66
N ALA A 156 -8.40 3.06 1.94
CA ALA A 156 -8.23 3.04 0.49
C ALA A 156 -6.75 2.88 0.15
N PHE A 157 -6.45 2.02 -0.80
CA PHE A 157 -5.09 1.79 -1.29
C PHE A 157 -5.05 1.68 -2.81
N THR A 158 -3.87 1.86 -3.38
CA THR A 158 -3.63 1.85 -4.82
C THR A 158 -2.46 0.94 -5.18
N ASP A 159 -2.67 0.12 -6.21
CA ASP A 159 -1.66 -0.77 -6.77
C ASP A 159 -1.04 -0.20 -8.05
N SER A 160 0.12 -0.76 -8.42
CA SER A 160 0.82 -0.46 -9.67
C SER A 160 0.47 -1.44 -10.81
N TRP A 161 -0.75 -1.98 -10.80
CA TRP A 161 -1.27 -2.96 -11.77
C TRP A 161 -2.17 -2.34 -12.87
N GLY A 162 -2.04 -1.04 -13.08
CA GLY A 162 -2.82 -0.31 -14.06
C GLY A 162 -4.08 0.34 -13.51
N ASP A 163 -4.83 0.98 -14.39
CA ASP A 163 -5.95 1.88 -14.03
C ASP A 163 -7.08 1.22 -13.24
N ARG A 164 -7.31 -0.07 -13.46
CA ARG A 164 -8.36 -0.83 -12.75
C ARG A 164 -8.07 -0.97 -11.26
N TYR A 165 -6.83 -0.80 -10.83
CA TYR A 165 -6.35 -0.99 -9.46
C TYR A 165 -5.91 0.31 -8.78
N LYS A 166 -6.30 1.44 -9.36
CA LYS A 166 -5.93 2.77 -8.85
C LYS A 166 -6.56 3.11 -7.50
N GLU A 167 -7.67 2.46 -7.16
CA GLU A 167 -8.31 2.60 -5.85
C GLU A 167 -9.06 1.33 -5.49
N ARG A 168 -8.67 0.72 -4.38
CA ARG A 168 -9.37 -0.40 -3.76
C ARG A 168 -9.55 -0.14 -2.28
N TRP A 169 -10.55 -0.79 -1.69
CA TRP A 169 -10.98 -0.59 -0.31
C TRP A 169 -11.02 -1.91 0.44
N VAL A 170 -10.59 -1.89 1.71
CA VAL A 170 -10.73 -2.99 2.68
C VAL A 170 -10.99 -2.44 4.07
N ALA A 171 -11.51 -3.27 4.97
CA ALA A 171 -11.55 -2.93 6.38
C ALA A 171 -10.13 -2.73 6.93
N ALA A 172 -9.95 -1.81 7.86
CA ALA A 172 -8.63 -1.57 8.49
C ALA A 172 -8.06 -2.84 9.15
N GLU A 173 -8.92 -3.67 9.73
CA GLU A 173 -8.54 -4.96 10.34
C GLU A 173 -8.13 -6.00 9.28
N GLU A 174 -8.79 -6.02 8.11
CA GLU A 174 -8.37 -6.85 6.98
C GLU A 174 -6.98 -6.43 6.50
N ALA A 175 -6.72 -5.12 6.37
CA ALA A 175 -5.39 -4.62 6.03
C ALA A 175 -4.33 -5.03 7.05
N THR A 176 -4.63 -4.92 8.34
CA THR A 176 -3.72 -5.34 9.42
C THR A 176 -3.43 -6.84 9.33
N HIS A 177 -4.43 -7.66 9.05
CA HIS A 177 -4.31 -9.11 8.96
C HIS A 177 -3.34 -9.53 7.84
N PHE A 178 -3.44 -8.91 6.67
CA PHE A 178 -2.60 -9.20 5.50
C PHE A 178 -1.31 -8.36 5.43
N SER A 179 -1.03 -7.52 6.43
CA SER A 179 0.18 -6.72 6.46
C SER A 179 1.42 -7.56 6.73
N GLN A 180 2.51 -7.25 6.03
CA GLN A 180 3.86 -7.74 6.37
C GLN A 180 4.49 -6.98 7.52
N ASN A 181 3.79 -5.98 8.09
CA ASN A 181 4.29 -5.05 9.10
C ASN A 181 5.49 -4.20 8.64
N ASN A 182 5.64 -4.05 7.35
CA ASN A 182 6.64 -3.20 6.70
C ASN A 182 5.92 -2.02 6.06
N CYS A 183 6.01 -0.87 6.69
CA CYS A 183 5.41 0.38 6.19
C CYS A 183 6.42 1.51 6.26
N TRP A 184 6.32 2.45 5.32
CA TRP A 184 7.20 3.62 5.26
C TRP A 184 6.41 4.85 4.84
N VAL A 185 6.95 6.01 5.20
CA VAL A 185 6.44 7.31 4.74
C VAL A 185 7.58 8.16 4.21
N ILE A 186 7.25 9.06 3.27
CA ILE A 186 8.10 10.18 2.89
C ILE A 186 7.47 11.41 3.53
N ASP A 187 8.17 11.98 4.51
CA ASP A 187 7.69 13.10 5.34
C ASP A 187 8.34 14.41 4.91
N TYR A 188 7.76 15.54 5.32
CA TYR A 188 8.25 16.88 5.04
C TYR A 188 9.49 17.24 5.84
#